data_fc88e96dd1dabc41ccb7952804bb9521
#
_entry.id   fc88e96dd1dabc41ccb7952804bb9521
#
_cell.length_a   1.000
_cell.length_b   1.000
_cell.length_c   1.000
_cell.angle_alpha   90.00
_cell.angle_beta   90.00
_cell.angle_gamma   90.00
#
_symmetry.space_group_name_H-M   'P 1'
#
loop_
_entity.id
_entity.type
_entity.pdbx_description
1 polymer ?
#
loop_
_entity_poly.entity_id
_entity_poly.type
_entity_poly.pdbx_seq_one_letter_code
_entity_poly.pdbx_strand_id
1 'polypeptide(L)'
;HVRHPVEQLAAVAPLLCAGITTYSPLRHWNAGPGKKVGVVGIGGLGHMGLKIAHAMGAHVVAFTTSESKREEALKLGADEVVISKDPAQMNAHAGSFDFILNTVAAPHVLDVFIALLKRDGTLCLVGAPASPHPSPNVMGLIFGRKSLAGSLIGGIAETQEMLDFCAEH
;
A
#
# COMPACT_ATOMS: atom_id res chain seq x y z
N HIS A 1 -3.90 24.27 -5.94
CA HIS A 1 -3.21 25.14 -4.96
C HIS A 1 -2.42 24.27 -3.98
N VAL A 2 -1.12 24.59 -3.80
CA VAL A 2 -0.27 23.92 -2.80
C VAL A 2 -0.26 24.79 -1.54
N ARG A 3 -0.75 24.26 -0.42
CA ARG A 3 -0.80 24.96 0.89
C ARG A 3 0.39 24.64 1.79
N HIS A 4 1.51 24.24 1.18
CA HIS A 4 2.74 23.92 1.91
C HIS A 4 3.69 25.13 1.93
N PRO A 5 4.47 25.31 3.00
CA PRO A 5 5.50 26.34 3.06
C PRO A 5 6.49 26.23 1.89
N VAL A 6 6.96 27.36 1.38
CA VAL A 6 7.87 27.40 0.20
C VAL A 6 9.16 26.60 0.45
N GLU A 7 9.68 26.64 1.66
CA GLU A 7 10.86 25.89 2.09
C GLU A 7 10.68 24.37 2.07
N GLN A 8 9.43 23.87 2.03
CA GLN A 8 9.10 22.45 1.99
C GLN A 8 8.77 21.93 0.58
N LEU A 9 8.77 22.79 -0.45
CA LEU A 9 8.36 22.40 -1.80
C LEU A 9 9.13 21.21 -2.38
N ALA A 10 10.43 21.10 -2.06
CA ALA A 10 11.23 19.96 -2.49
C ALA A 10 10.73 18.63 -1.87
N ALA A 11 10.26 18.65 -0.63
CA ALA A 11 9.68 17.49 0.05
C ALA A 11 8.25 17.20 -0.43
N VAL A 12 7.53 18.22 -0.91
CA VAL A 12 6.16 18.11 -1.42
C VAL A 12 6.13 17.57 -2.86
N ALA A 13 7.14 17.85 -3.66
CA ALA A 13 7.18 17.46 -5.08
C ALA A 13 6.86 15.95 -5.32
N PRO A 14 7.38 14.99 -4.53
CA PRO A 14 7.03 13.58 -4.68
C PRO A 14 5.55 13.25 -4.48
N LEU A 15 4.78 14.09 -3.78
CA LEU A 15 3.34 13.89 -3.58
C LEU A 15 2.58 13.92 -4.91
N LEU A 16 3.05 14.69 -5.90
CA LEU A 16 2.43 14.78 -7.23
C LEU A 16 2.60 13.52 -8.09
N CYS A 17 3.36 12.53 -7.62
CA CYS A 17 3.50 11.23 -8.26
C CYS A 17 3.25 10.12 -7.23
N ALA A 18 4.19 9.88 -6.31
CA ALA A 18 4.09 8.79 -5.33
C ALA A 18 2.95 9.01 -4.33
N GLY A 19 2.68 10.26 -3.92
CA GLY A 19 1.58 10.61 -3.04
C GLY A 19 0.24 10.25 -3.64
N ILE A 20 -0.10 10.81 -4.80
CA ILE A 20 -1.40 10.55 -5.44
C ILE A 20 -1.55 9.08 -5.86
N THR A 21 -0.49 8.42 -6.32
CA THR A 21 -0.53 7.00 -6.71
C THR A 21 -0.90 6.09 -5.54
N THR A 22 -0.51 6.43 -4.32
CA THR A 22 -0.84 5.65 -3.12
C THR A 22 -2.10 6.14 -2.43
N TYR A 23 -2.36 7.45 -2.43
CA TYR A 23 -3.57 8.05 -1.87
C TYR A 23 -4.84 7.56 -2.56
N SER A 24 -4.87 7.60 -3.89
CA SER A 24 -6.05 7.27 -4.69
C SER A 24 -6.62 5.87 -4.35
N PRO A 25 -5.87 4.78 -4.42
CA PRO A 25 -6.40 3.47 -4.05
C PRO A 25 -6.73 3.34 -2.55
N LEU A 26 -5.93 3.92 -1.66
CA LEU A 26 -6.25 3.91 -0.22
C LEU A 26 -7.59 4.58 0.06
N ARG A 27 -7.84 5.71 -0.58
CA ARG A 27 -9.12 6.44 -0.49
C ARG A 27 -10.28 5.65 -1.10
N HIS A 28 -10.07 5.10 -2.31
CA HIS A 28 -11.09 4.36 -3.05
C HIS A 28 -11.57 3.11 -2.29
N TRP A 29 -10.67 2.35 -1.69
CA TRP A 29 -11.01 1.15 -0.90
C TRP A 29 -11.22 1.43 0.58
N ASN A 30 -11.44 2.70 0.96
CA ASN A 30 -11.80 3.14 2.30
C ASN A 30 -10.80 2.68 3.38
N ALA A 31 -9.51 2.81 3.12
CA ALA A 31 -8.49 2.65 4.15
C ALA A 31 -8.75 3.66 5.28
N GLY A 32 -8.78 3.20 6.53
CA GLY A 32 -9.13 4.05 7.66
C GLY A 32 -9.32 3.28 8.96
N PRO A 33 -9.94 3.90 9.98
CA PRO A 33 -10.16 3.28 11.27
C PRO A 33 -10.88 1.92 11.17
N GLY A 34 -10.36 0.93 11.89
CA GLY A 34 -10.89 -0.43 11.89
C GLY A 34 -10.53 -1.28 10.67
N LYS A 35 -9.76 -0.74 9.72
CA LYS A 35 -9.23 -1.49 8.58
C LYS A 35 -7.80 -1.90 8.79
N LYS A 36 -7.47 -3.13 8.43
CA LYS A 36 -6.08 -3.63 8.37
C LYS A 36 -5.58 -3.51 6.93
N VAL A 37 -4.55 -2.70 6.75
CA VAL A 37 -3.96 -2.35 5.45
C VAL A 37 -2.55 -2.87 5.37
N GLY A 38 -2.24 -3.63 4.32
CA GLY A 38 -0.89 -4.05 3.99
C GLY A 38 -0.24 -3.14 2.96
N VAL A 39 1.04 -2.82 3.12
CA VAL A 39 1.84 -2.13 2.11
C VAL A 39 3.03 -3.00 1.75
N VAL A 40 3.10 -3.44 0.49
CA VAL A 40 4.15 -4.34 0.00
C VAL A 40 5.25 -3.53 -0.71
N GLY A 41 6.46 -3.65 -0.18
CA GLY A 41 7.64 -2.92 -0.64
C GLY A 41 7.81 -1.57 0.08
N ILE A 42 9.06 -1.25 0.44
CA ILE A 42 9.43 0.01 1.13
C ILE A 42 10.42 0.76 0.23
N GLY A 43 9.93 1.16 -0.94
CA GLY A 43 10.56 2.11 -1.85
C GLY A 43 9.84 3.46 -1.80
N GLY A 44 9.99 4.32 -2.80
CA GLY A 44 9.35 5.64 -2.84
C GLY A 44 7.82 5.59 -2.72
N LEU A 45 7.16 4.68 -3.46
CA LEU A 45 5.71 4.46 -3.34
C LEU A 45 5.33 3.89 -1.98
N GLY A 46 6.04 2.85 -1.51
CA GLY A 46 5.74 2.23 -0.21
C GLY A 46 5.93 3.19 0.96
N HIS A 47 6.94 4.06 0.91
CA HIS A 47 7.14 5.15 1.86
C HIS A 47 5.87 6.03 1.98
N MET A 48 5.35 6.51 0.85
CA MET A 48 4.11 7.32 0.84
C MET A 48 2.90 6.49 1.26
N GLY A 49 2.80 5.24 0.80
CA GLY A 49 1.71 4.33 1.18
C GLY A 49 1.60 4.10 2.69
N LEU A 50 2.73 3.89 3.37
CA LEU A 50 2.77 3.73 4.83
C LEU A 50 2.30 5.00 5.56
N LYS A 51 2.86 6.16 5.20
CA LYS A 51 2.51 7.44 5.84
C LYS A 51 1.04 7.79 5.63
N ILE A 52 0.54 7.66 4.41
CA ILE A 52 -0.84 8.02 4.07
C ILE A 52 -1.84 7.06 4.73
N ALA A 53 -1.60 5.74 4.68
CA ALA A 53 -2.46 4.77 5.34
C ALA A 53 -2.52 4.98 6.86
N HIS A 54 -1.39 5.27 7.49
CA HIS A 54 -1.32 5.62 8.90
C HIS A 54 -2.10 6.90 9.21
N ALA A 55 -1.89 7.96 8.44
CA ALA A 55 -2.61 9.23 8.60
C ALA A 55 -4.13 9.07 8.40
N MET A 56 -4.57 8.14 7.55
CA MET A 56 -5.98 7.77 7.40
C MET A 56 -6.54 6.98 8.60
N GLY A 57 -5.71 6.58 9.56
CA GLY A 57 -6.11 5.87 10.78
C GLY A 57 -6.27 4.36 10.62
N ALA A 58 -5.72 3.76 9.57
CA ALA A 58 -5.69 2.31 9.38
C ALA A 58 -4.67 1.64 10.31
N HIS A 59 -4.87 0.35 10.61
CA HIS A 59 -3.82 -0.50 11.16
C HIS A 59 -2.90 -0.94 10.01
N VAL A 60 -1.67 -0.47 10.00
CA VAL A 60 -0.76 -0.59 8.85
C VAL A 60 0.31 -1.64 9.07
N VAL A 61 0.41 -2.59 8.16
CA VAL A 61 1.44 -3.63 8.15
C VAL A 61 2.33 -3.47 6.92
N ALA A 62 3.63 -3.27 7.14
CA ALA A 62 4.61 -3.19 6.08
C ALA A 62 5.17 -4.58 5.74
N PHE A 63 5.23 -4.91 4.45
CA PHE A 63 5.88 -6.12 3.95
C PHE A 63 7.21 -5.77 3.29
N THR A 64 8.29 -6.36 3.77
CA THR A 64 9.64 -6.19 3.20
C THR A 64 10.36 -7.53 3.10
N THR A 65 11.35 -7.61 2.23
CA THR A 65 12.24 -8.78 2.13
C THR A 65 13.47 -8.66 3.02
N SER A 66 13.69 -7.49 3.65
CA SER A 66 14.90 -7.17 4.42
C SER A 66 14.56 -6.73 5.85
N GLU A 67 15.15 -7.41 6.83
CA GLU A 67 15.04 -7.05 8.24
C GLU A 67 15.59 -5.64 8.52
N SER A 68 16.60 -5.20 7.76
CA SER A 68 17.19 -3.86 7.92
C SER A 68 16.21 -2.71 7.65
N LYS A 69 15.08 -2.99 6.99
CA LYS A 69 14.03 -2.00 6.70
C LYS A 69 12.98 -1.89 7.82
N ARG A 70 13.05 -2.72 8.86
CA ARG A 70 12.04 -2.77 9.93
C ARG A 70 11.91 -1.43 10.66
N GLU A 71 13.02 -0.89 11.15
CA GLU A 71 12.99 0.37 11.90
C GLU A 71 12.50 1.55 11.03
N GLU A 72 12.92 1.58 9.77
CA GLU A 72 12.47 2.60 8.82
C GLU A 72 10.95 2.52 8.61
N ALA A 73 10.40 1.32 8.40
CA ALA A 73 8.98 1.13 8.21
C ALA A 73 8.15 1.56 9.42
N LEU A 74 8.59 1.23 10.64
CA LEU A 74 7.93 1.67 11.88
C LEU A 74 7.95 3.20 12.02
N LYS A 75 9.08 3.85 11.70
CA LYS A 75 9.18 5.32 11.69
C LYS A 75 8.28 5.99 10.64
N LEU A 76 7.95 5.28 9.57
CA LEU A 76 7.06 5.74 8.52
C LEU A 76 5.57 5.54 8.83
N GLY A 77 5.24 4.96 9.98
CA GLY A 77 3.87 4.77 10.44
C GLY A 77 3.32 3.34 10.31
N ALA A 78 4.18 2.34 10.04
CA ALA A 78 3.73 0.96 10.15
C ALA A 78 3.54 0.58 11.64
N ASP A 79 2.45 -0.09 11.96
CA ASP A 79 2.20 -0.67 13.28
C ASP A 79 2.93 -2.02 13.42
N GLU A 80 3.05 -2.74 12.31
CA GLU A 80 3.74 -4.03 12.24
C GLU A 80 4.60 -4.14 10.97
N VAL A 81 5.65 -4.95 11.05
CA VAL A 81 6.51 -5.26 9.89
C VAL A 81 6.67 -6.76 9.74
N VAL A 82 6.37 -7.25 8.56
CA VAL A 82 6.43 -8.67 8.18
C VAL A 82 7.55 -8.89 7.16
N ILE A 83 8.40 -9.86 7.42
CA ILE A 83 9.42 -10.28 6.45
C ILE A 83 8.77 -11.26 5.47
N SER A 84 8.53 -10.81 4.24
CA SER A 84 7.76 -11.57 3.24
C SER A 84 8.45 -12.85 2.76
N LYS A 85 9.73 -13.03 3.06
CA LYS A 85 10.50 -14.28 2.82
C LYS A 85 10.34 -15.29 3.94
N ASP A 86 9.74 -14.93 5.07
CA ASP A 86 9.49 -15.81 6.21
C ASP A 86 8.05 -16.34 6.16
N PRO A 87 7.87 -17.65 5.82
CA PRO A 87 6.53 -18.22 5.73
C PRO A 87 5.76 -18.20 7.05
N ALA A 88 6.46 -18.29 8.20
CA ALA A 88 5.80 -18.27 9.51
C ALA A 88 5.20 -16.89 9.80
N GLN A 89 5.94 -15.81 9.53
CA GLN A 89 5.42 -14.46 9.65
C GLN A 89 4.25 -14.22 8.70
N MET A 90 4.36 -14.63 7.43
CA MET A 90 3.28 -14.49 6.45
C MET A 90 2.03 -15.26 6.89
N ASN A 91 2.16 -16.51 7.28
CA ASN A 91 1.02 -17.35 7.69
C ASN A 91 0.30 -16.83 8.94
N ALA A 92 1.00 -16.17 9.85
CA ALA A 92 0.39 -15.54 11.03
C ALA A 92 -0.65 -14.47 10.66
N HIS A 93 -0.57 -13.92 9.45
CA HIS A 93 -1.47 -12.89 8.94
C HIS A 93 -2.51 -13.41 7.92
N ALA A 94 -2.61 -14.73 7.70
CA ALA A 94 -3.54 -15.31 6.73
C ALA A 94 -4.98 -14.84 6.97
N GLY A 95 -5.67 -14.41 5.90
CA GLY A 95 -7.07 -14.00 5.94
C GLY A 95 -7.37 -12.79 6.83
N SER A 96 -6.41 -11.89 7.07
CA SER A 96 -6.57 -10.80 8.05
C SER A 96 -6.65 -9.38 7.45
N PHE A 97 -6.31 -9.18 6.17
CA PHE A 97 -6.26 -7.86 5.55
C PHE A 97 -7.55 -7.49 4.82
N ASP A 98 -8.00 -6.27 5.02
CA ASP A 98 -9.08 -5.66 4.24
C ASP A 98 -8.57 -5.18 2.88
N PHE A 99 -7.37 -4.62 2.85
CA PHE A 99 -6.74 -4.06 1.66
C PHE A 99 -5.22 -4.26 1.70
N ILE A 100 -4.62 -4.59 0.56
CA ILE A 100 -3.16 -4.65 0.41
C ILE A 100 -2.76 -3.81 -0.80
N LEU A 101 -1.90 -2.81 -0.57
CA LEU A 101 -1.30 -1.98 -1.60
C LEU A 101 0.05 -2.57 -2.00
N ASN A 102 0.16 -3.04 -3.23
CA ASN A 102 1.40 -3.62 -3.76
C ASN A 102 2.15 -2.59 -4.61
N THR A 103 3.27 -2.12 -4.09
CA THR A 103 4.10 -1.07 -4.72
C THR A 103 5.33 -1.63 -5.45
N VAL A 104 5.50 -2.95 -5.47
CA VAL A 104 6.69 -3.59 -6.04
C VAL A 104 6.61 -3.63 -7.56
N ALA A 105 7.62 -3.06 -8.22
CA ALA A 105 7.73 -2.98 -9.68
C ALA A 105 8.50 -4.17 -10.31
N ALA A 106 8.79 -5.22 -9.55
CA ALA A 106 9.40 -6.45 -10.05
C ALA A 106 8.37 -7.59 -10.09
N PRO A 107 8.44 -8.50 -11.07
CA PRO A 107 7.58 -9.68 -11.10
C PRO A 107 7.75 -10.53 -9.85
N HIS A 108 6.65 -10.91 -9.22
CA HIS A 108 6.62 -11.79 -8.05
C HIS A 108 5.28 -12.53 -7.95
N VAL A 109 5.25 -13.56 -7.12
CA VAL A 109 4.04 -14.38 -6.91
C VAL A 109 3.03 -13.59 -6.08
N LEU A 110 1.86 -13.31 -6.65
CA LEU A 110 0.79 -12.55 -5.98
C LEU A 110 -0.02 -13.40 -5.00
N ASP A 111 -0.04 -14.72 -5.19
CA ASP A 111 -0.84 -15.65 -4.37
C ASP A 111 -0.54 -15.55 -2.88
N VAL A 112 0.72 -15.29 -2.53
CA VAL A 112 1.13 -15.15 -1.13
C VAL A 112 0.44 -13.97 -0.44
N PHE A 113 0.16 -12.90 -1.17
CA PHE A 113 -0.57 -11.72 -0.66
C PHE A 113 -2.09 -11.91 -0.76
N ILE A 114 -2.58 -12.58 -1.81
CA ILE A 114 -4.00 -12.93 -1.95
C ILE A 114 -4.44 -13.83 -0.79
N ALA A 115 -3.58 -14.74 -0.32
CA ALA A 115 -3.85 -15.59 0.84
C ALA A 115 -4.05 -14.80 2.15
N LEU A 116 -3.43 -13.63 2.27
CA LEU A 116 -3.55 -12.77 3.45
C LEU A 116 -4.86 -11.97 3.51
N LEU A 117 -5.56 -11.81 2.37
CA LEU A 117 -6.81 -11.06 2.31
C LEU A 117 -7.94 -11.76 3.04
N LYS A 118 -8.75 -11.00 3.77
CA LYS A 118 -10.07 -11.41 4.24
C LYS A 118 -10.99 -11.74 3.05
N ARG A 119 -12.15 -12.31 3.36
CA ARG A 119 -13.28 -12.31 2.43
C ARG A 119 -13.59 -10.85 2.02
N ASP A 120 -13.84 -10.64 0.74
CA ASP A 120 -14.09 -9.33 0.10
C ASP A 120 -12.87 -8.38 0.11
N GLY A 121 -11.71 -8.83 0.58
CA GLY A 121 -10.48 -8.05 0.57
C GLY A 121 -9.92 -7.83 -0.84
N THR A 122 -9.15 -6.76 -1.01
CA THR A 122 -8.58 -6.36 -2.30
C THR A 122 -7.05 -6.26 -2.23
N LEU A 123 -6.38 -6.88 -3.22
CA LEU A 123 -4.97 -6.64 -3.53
C LEU A 123 -4.91 -5.65 -4.71
N CYS A 124 -4.38 -4.45 -4.47
CA CYS A 124 -4.25 -3.41 -5.49
C CYS A 124 -2.79 -3.23 -5.93
N LEU A 125 -2.54 -3.31 -7.23
CA LEU A 125 -1.24 -3.15 -7.84
C LEU A 125 -1.06 -1.70 -8.31
N VAL A 126 0.02 -1.06 -7.87
CA VAL A 126 0.44 0.28 -8.32
C VAL A 126 1.88 0.29 -8.82
N GLY A 127 2.65 -0.76 -8.55
CA GLY A 127 3.97 -0.98 -9.14
C GLY A 127 3.82 -1.55 -10.55
N ALA A 128 4.53 -0.99 -11.53
CA ALA A 128 4.50 -1.41 -12.93
C ALA A 128 5.76 -2.23 -13.27
N PRO A 129 5.71 -3.57 -13.27
CA PRO A 129 6.85 -4.40 -13.60
C PRO A 129 7.14 -4.36 -15.11
N ALA A 130 8.42 -4.51 -15.47
CA ALA A 130 8.85 -4.54 -16.86
C ALA A 130 8.39 -5.82 -17.62
N SER A 131 8.03 -6.87 -16.89
CA SER A 131 7.46 -8.11 -17.44
C SER A 131 6.28 -8.56 -16.56
N PRO A 132 5.33 -9.35 -17.10
CA PRO A 132 4.13 -9.77 -16.36
C PRO A 132 4.46 -10.51 -15.07
N HIS A 133 3.61 -10.33 -14.05
CA HIS A 133 3.59 -11.21 -12.88
C HIS A 133 3.20 -12.64 -13.30
N PRO A 134 3.65 -13.68 -12.59
CA PRO A 134 3.04 -15.01 -12.73
C PRO A 134 1.51 -14.93 -12.56
N SER A 135 0.79 -15.72 -13.35
CA SER A 135 -0.68 -15.76 -13.26
C SER A 135 -1.10 -16.25 -11.86
N PRO A 136 -1.96 -15.50 -11.15
CA PRO A 136 -2.46 -15.92 -9.85
C PRO A 136 -3.38 -17.14 -9.97
N ASN A 137 -3.42 -17.96 -8.90
CA ASN A 137 -4.37 -19.04 -8.78
C ASN A 137 -5.78 -18.49 -8.54
N VAL A 138 -6.65 -18.62 -9.56
CA VAL A 138 -8.01 -18.09 -9.51
C VAL A 138 -8.87 -18.66 -8.37
N MET A 139 -8.59 -19.89 -7.91
CA MET A 139 -9.31 -20.48 -6.78
C MET A 139 -9.09 -19.69 -5.49
N GLY A 140 -7.88 -19.11 -5.30
CA GLY A 140 -7.58 -18.22 -4.17
C GLY A 140 -8.46 -16.96 -4.14
N LEU A 141 -8.89 -16.46 -5.31
CA LEU A 141 -9.84 -15.35 -5.45
C LEU A 141 -11.28 -15.81 -5.22
N ILE A 142 -11.68 -16.91 -5.87
CA ILE A 142 -13.07 -17.41 -5.86
C ILE A 142 -13.54 -17.76 -4.45
N PHE A 143 -12.76 -18.55 -3.68
CA PHE A 143 -13.17 -19.02 -2.36
C PHE A 143 -13.39 -17.91 -1.34
N GLY A 144 -12.71 -16.77 -1.48
CA GLY A 144 -12.84 -15.64 -0.57
C GLY A 144 -13.60 -14.45 -1.14
N ARG A 145 -14.12 -14.53 -2.38
CA ARG A 145 -14.67 -13.38 -3.10
C ARG A 145 -13.69 -12.20 -3.08
N LYS A 146 -12.40 -12.48 -3.28
CA LYS A 146 -11.31 -11.52 -3.21
C LYS A 146 -11.14 -10.82 -4.55
N SER A 147 -10.60 -9.61 -4.52
CA SER A 147 -10.34 -8.81 -5.72
C SER A 147 -8.85 -8.61 -5.95
N LEU A 148 -8.45 -8.72 -7.22
CA LEU A 148 -7.15 -8.25 -7.71
C LEU A 148 -7.43 -7.03 -8.59
N ALA A 149 -6.90 -5.88 -8.21
CA ALA A 149 -7.16 -4.61 -8.85
C ALA A 149 -5.86 -3.88 -9.19
N GLY A 150 -5.97 -2.87 -10.04
CA GLY A 150 -4.89 -1.93 -10.33
C GLY A 150 -5.35 -0.49 -10.15
N SER A 151 -4.41 0.41 -9.89
CA SER A 151 -4.66 1.84 -9.83
C SER A 151 -3.49 2.60 -10.43
N LEU A 152 -3.79 3.64 -11.20
CA LEU A 152 -2.79 4.47 -11.86
C LEU A 152 -3.00 5.93 -11.48
N ILE A 153 -2.03 6.50 -10.72
CA ILE A 153 -2.08 7.90 -10.27
C ILE A 153 -3.50 8.30 -9.80
N GLY A 154 -3.98 9.49 -10.13
CA GLY A 154 -5.33 9.99 -9.84
C GLY A 154 -5.65 11.23 -10.65
N GLY A 155 -6.91 11.66 -10.62
CA GLY A 155 -7.37 12.86 -11.31
C GLY A 155 -6.90 14.14 -10.60
N ILE A 156 -7.09 15.30 -11.28
CA ILE A 156 -6.66 16.63 -10.76
C ILE A 156 -7.38 16.97 -9.44
N ALA A 157 -8.68 16.70 -9.36
CA ALA A 157 -9.46 16.95 -8.14
C ALA A 157 -8.99 16.11 -6.96
N GLU A 158 -8.74 14.82 -7.20
CA GLU A 158 -8.24 13.89 -6.20
C GLU A 158 -6.79 14.22 -5.78
N THR A 159 -5.97 14.71 -6.71
CA THR A 159 -4.62 15.23 -6.40
C THR A 159 -4.69 16.44 -5.49
N GLN A 160 -5.66 17.36 -5.69
CA GLN A 160 -5.85 18.48 -4.79
C GLN A 160 -6.32 18.05 -3.41
N GLU A 161 -7.27 17.09 -3.34
CA GLU A 161 -7.72 16.49 -2.08
C GLU A 161 -6.54 15.86 -1.32
N MET A 162 -5.69 15.10 -2.00
CA MET A 162 -4.48 14.50 -1.42
C MET A 162 -3.50 15.55 -0.89
N LEU A 163 -3.27 16.65 -1.64
CA LEU A 163 -2.39 17.73 -1.18
C LEU A 163 -2.94 18.41 0.07
N ASP A 164 -4.25 18.66 0.12
CA ASP A 164 -4.90 19.26 1.28
C ASP A 164 -4.82 18.30 2.49
N PHE A 165 -5.08 17.00 2.29
CA PHE A 165 -4.93 15.97 3.32
C PHE A 165 -3.50 15.92 3.87
N CYS A 166 -2.49 15.89 3.00
CA CYS A 166 -1.08 15.86 3.43
C CYS A 166 -0.61 17.17 4.09
N ALA A 167 -1.31 18.29 3.88
CA ALA A 167 -1.00 19.55 4.57
C ALA A 167 -1.54 19.58 6.01
N GLU A 168 -2.54 18.76 6.32
CA GLU A 168 -3.18 18.66 7.64
C GLU A 168 -2.55 17.58 8.53
N HIS A 169 -1.84 16.60 7.95
CA HIS A 169 -1.27 15.42 8.60
C HIS A 169 0.24 15.31 8.38
#